data_0fcd49dda9d05323ac4954a5c10eedd9
#
_entry.id   0fcd49dda9d05323ac4954a5c10eedd9
#
_cell.length_a   1.000
_cell.length_b   1.000
_cell.length_c   1.000
_cell.angle_alpha   90.00
_cell.angle_beta   90.00
_cell.angle_gamma   90.00
#
_symmetry.space_group_name_H-M   'P 1'
#
loop_
_entity.id
_entity.type
_entity.pdbx_description
1 polymer ?
#
loop_
_entity_poly.entity_id
_entity_poly.type
_entity_poly.pdbx_seq_one_letter_code
_entity_poly.pdbx_strand_id
1 'polypeptide(L)'
;RKTPQKFLKRACEVSRKGWGQPAFYNTEAIIQELMNAGKSLEDARKGGTSGCVETGAFGNEAYILTGYFNIPKIFELTLNNGYDKMSGQQLGLELGYATDFETYEDLFEAFKKQIKYFLDIKIQGSNVIEKIFAEYMPVPFLSIITNDCISRGKDYNGGGARYNTKYLQGVG
;
A
#
# COMPACT_ATOMS: atom_id res chain seq x y z
N ARG A 1 -19.05 -15.13 -7.43
CA ARG A 1 -19.80 -16.42 -7.52
C ARG A 1 -20.56 -16.61 -8.82
N LYS A 2 -20.60 -15.61 -9.70
CA LYS A 2 -21.28 -15.71 -11.00
C LYS A 2 -20.36 -16.13 -12.15
N THR A 3 -19.07 -16.21 -11.91
CA THR A 3 -18.10 -16.56 -12.95
C THR A 3 -18.19 -18.06 -13.29
N PRO A 4 -18.40 -18.44 -14.56
CA PRO A 4 -18.50 -19.84 -14.94
C PRO A 4 -17.20 -20.62 -14.66
N GLN A 5 -17.34 -21.86 -14.19
CA GLN A 5 -16.19 -22.73 -13.87
C GLN A 5 -15.25 -22.91 -15.07
N LYS A 6 -15.80 -23.02 -16.28
CA LYS A 6 -15.01 -23.12 -17.52
C LYS A 6 -14.06 -21.92 -17.70
N PHE A 7 -14.54 -20.70 -17.37
CA PHE A 7 -13.72 -19.48 -17.43
C PHE A 7 -12.61 -19.51 -16.40
N LEU A 8 -12.95 -19.84 -15.13
CA LEU A 8 -11.96 -19.93 -14.05
C LEU A 8 -10.87 -20.96 -14.38
N LYS A 9 -11.27 -22.15 -14.86
CA LYS A 9 -10.32 -23.18 -15.28
C LYS A 9 -9.37 -22.65 -16.35
N ARG A 10 -9.90 -21.96 -17.38
CA ARG A 10 -9.07 -21.38 -18.45
C ARG A 10 -8.12 -20.31 -17.94
N ALA A 11 -8.59 -19.44 -17.05
CA ALA A 11 -7.76 -18.41 -16.42
C ALA A 11 -6.61 -19.03 -15.61
N CYS A 12 -6.88 -20.08 -14.82
CA CYS A 12 -5.85 -20.81 -14.09
C CYS A 12 -4.84 -21.52 -15.03
N GLU A 13 -5.31 -22.08 -16.14
CA GLU A 13 -4.44 -22.70 -17.17
C GLU A 13 -3.46 -21.67 -17.78
N VAL A 14 -3.92 -20.42 -17.99
CA VAL A 14 -3.07 -19.33 -18.49
C VAL A 14 -2.04 -18.92 -17.43
N SER A 15 -2.49 -18.68 -16.20
CA SER A 15 -1.60 -18.30 -15.11
C SER A 15 -0.51 -19.34 -14.84
N ARG A 16 -0.85 -20.64 -14.93
CA ARG A 16 0.10 -21.74 -14.77
C ARG A 16 1.25 -21.73 -15.78
N LYS A 17 1.09 -21.04 -16.92
CA LYS A 17 2.16 -20.90 -17.92
C LYS A 17 3.26 -19.92 -17.52
N GLY A 18 3.17 -19.31 -16.34
CA GLY A 18 4.19 -18.40 -15.82
C GLY A 18 4.08 -16.95 -16.27
N TRP A 19 2.96 -16.57 -16.89
CA TRP A 19 2.75 -15.19 -17.36
C TRP A 19 2.44 -14.19 -16.22
N GLY A 20 2.15 -14.67 -15.00
CA GLY A 20 1.75 -13.82 -13.87
C GLY A 20 0.37 -13.17 -14.01
N GLN A 21 -0.34 -13.45 -15.09
CA GLN A 21 -1.66 -12.91 -15.40
C GLN A 21 -2.60 -14.04 -15.89
N PRO A 22 -3.93 -13.90 -15.70
CA PRO A 22 -4.63 -12.83 -14.97
C PRO A 22 -4.44 -12.92 -13.45
N ALA A 23 -4.46 -11.78 -12.77
CA ALA A 23 -4.55 -11.73 -11.31
C ALA A 23 -5.96 -12.12 -10.86
N PHE A 24 -6.06 -12.79 -9.71
CA PHE A 24 -7.34 -13.23 -9.15
C PHE A 24 -7.61 -12.49 -7.83
N TYR A 25 -8.76 -11.84 -7.76
CA TYR A 25 -9.21 -11.13 -6.56
C TYR A 25 -10.51 -11.74 -6.05
N ASN A 26 -10.54 -12.02 -4.75
CA ASN A 26 -11.74 -12.52 -4.10
C ASN A 26 -12.65 -11.34 -3.72
N THR A 27 -13.74 -11.18 -4.44
CA THR A 27 -14.71 -10.08 -4.23
C THR A 27 -15.20 -10.02 -2.77
N GLU A 28 -15.51 -11.16 -2.16
CA GLU A 28 -16.04 -11.19 -0.78
C GLU A 28 -14.98 -10.79 0.23
N ALA A 29 -13.73 -11.21 0.03
CA ALA A 29 -12.61 -10.81 0.88
C ALA A 29 -12.34 -9.30 0.76
N ILE A 30 -12.38 -8.74 -0.46
CA ILE A 30 -12.21 -7.29 -0.67
C ILE A 30 -13.34 -6.50 0.00
N ILE A 31 -14.60 -6.93 -0.15
CA ILE A 31 -15.72 -6.26 0.53
C ILE A 31 -15.50 -6.27 2.05
N GLN A 32 -15.11 -7.41 2.60
CA GLN A 32 -14.84 -7.51 4.04
C GLN A 32 -13.67 -6.64 4.49
N GLU A 33 -12.60 -6.59 3.71
CA GLU A 33 -11.44 -5.72 3.94
C GLU A 33 -11.87 -4.24 3.98
N LEU A 34 -12.63 -3.80 2.98
CA LEU A 34 -13.12 -2.42 2.91
C LEU A 34 -14.04 -2.07 4.08
N MET A 35 -14.89 -3.01 4.51
CA MET A 35 -15.73 -2.83 5.70
C MET A 35 -14.89 -2.76 6.98
N ASN A 36 -13.87 -3.60 7.12
CA ASN A 36 -12.95 -3.55 8.25
C ASN A 36 -12.17 -2.22 8.31
N ALA A 37 -11.92 -1.62 7.14
CA ALA A 37 -11.34 -0.28 7.02
C ALA A 37 -12.37 0.86 7.25
N GLY A 38 -13.56 0.56 7.75
CA GLY A 38 -14.58 1.55 8.14
C GLY A 38 -15.48 2.03 7.00
N LYS A 39 -15.48 1.38 5.84
CA LYS A 39 -16.36 1.74 4.72
C LYS A 39 -17.74 1.11 4.86
N SER A 40 -18.76 1.77 4.35
CA SER A 40 -20.11 1.20 4.33
C SER A 40 -20.18 -0.03 3.43
N LEU A 41 -21.08 -0.97 3.71
CA LEU A 41 -21.30 -2.14 2.85
C LEU A 41 -21.68 -1.73 1.41
N GLU A 42 -22.45 -0.64 1.26
CA GLU A 42 -22.84 -0.14 -0.05
C GLU A 42 -21.62 0.31 -0.85
N ASP A 43 -20.75 1.13 -0.25
CA ASP A 43 -19.55 1.62 -0.91
C ASP A 43 -18.53 0.50 -1.15
N ALA A 44 -18.39 -0.43 -0.22
CA ALA A 44 -17.52 -1.60 -0.38
C ALA A 44 -17.95 -2.50 -1.56
N ARG A 45 -19.27 -2.66 -1.78
CA ARG A 45 -19.80 -3.44 -2.91
C ARG A 45 -19.63 -2.75 -4.27
N LYS A 46 -19.51 -1.43 -4.29
CA LYS A 46 -19.20 -0.64 -5.49
C LYS A 46 -17.71 -0.49 -5.73
N GLY A 47 -16.90 -0.95 -4.78
CA GLY A 47 -15.45 -0.91 -4.82
C GLY A 47 -14.83 -2.09 -5.55
N GLY A 48 -13.54 -2.17 -5.46
CA GLY A 48 -12.73 -3.22 -6.08
C GLY A 48 -11.25 -2.92 -5.96
N THR A 49 -10.47 -3.53 -6.83
CA THR A 49 -9.03 -3.34 -6.93
C THR A 49 -8.71 -2.39 -8.06
N SER A 50 -7.90 -1.36 -7.79
CA SER A 50 -7.35 -0.45 -8.78
C SER A 50 -5.84 -0.61 -8.87
N GLY A 51 -5.24 -0.07 -9.93
CA GLY A 51 -3.80 -0.20 -10.15
C GLY A 51 -3.35 -1.65 -10.17
N CYS A 52 -2.53 -2.03 -9.20
CA CYS A 52 -2.03 -3.41 -9.08
C CYS A 52 -2.83 -4.23 -8.08
N VAL A 53 -2.92 -3.75 -6.83
CA VAL A 53 -3.53 -4.46 -5.69
C VAL A 53 -4.29 -3.52 -4.75
N GLU A 54 -4.34 -2.25 -5.04
CA GLU A 54 -4.96 -1.23 -4.19
C GLU A 54 -6.48 -1.41 -4.19
N THR A 55 -7.03 -1.79 -3.05
CA THR A 55 -8.48 -1.95 -2.86
C THR A 55 -9.11 -0.65 -2.38
N GLY A 56 -10.31 -0.35 -2.85
CA GLY A 56 -11.01 0.84 -2.40
C GLY A 56 -12.42 1.00 -2.92
N ALA A 57 -13.11 2.03 -2.44
CA ALA A 57 -14.49 2.36 -2.78
C ALA A 57 -14.52 3.33 -3.98
N PHE A 58 -14.69 2.83 -5.18
CA PHE A 58 -14.63 3.60 -6.42
C PHE A 58 -15.60 4.79 -6.41
N GLY A 59 -15.09 5.95 -6.86
CA GLY A 59 -15.83 7.20 -6.86
C GLY A 59 -16.05 7.85 -5.49
N ASN A 60 -15.77 7.15 -4.40
CA ASN A 60 -15.95 7.63 -3.03
C ASN A 60 -14.64 7.81 -2.26
N GLU A 61 -13.54 7.36 -2.83
CA GLU A 61 -12.27 7.27 -2.12
C GLU A 61 -11.14 7.99 -2.85
N ALA A 62 -10.36 8.74 -2.11
CA ALA A 62 -9.09 9.27 -2.57
C ALA A 62 -7.99 8.22 -2.37
N TYR A 63 -7.23 7.96 -3.44
CA TYR A 63 -6.08 7.07 -3.44
C TYR A 63 -4.82 7.91 -3.51
N ILE A 64 -4.20 8.17 -2.38
CA ILE A 64 -3.00 9.02 -2.31
C ILE A 64 -1.79 8.14 -2.04
N LEU A 65 -1.05 7.81 -3.10
CA LEU A 65 0.20 7.06 -3.02
C LEU A 65 1.37 8.04 -2.89
N THR A 66 1.99 8.08 -1.72
CA THR A 66 3.12 8.98 -1.44
C THR A 66 4.49 8.32 -1.63
N GLY A 67 4.53 7.07 -2.08
CA GLY A 67 5.74 6.37 -2.49
C GLY A 67 5.81 4.91 -2.10
N TYR A 68 6.96 4.33 -2.40
CA TYR A 68 7.25 2.91 -2.22
C TYR A 68 8.19 2.68 -1.05
N PHE A 69 8.20 1.44 -0.56
CA PHE A 69 8.97 0.98 0.57
C PHE A 69 9.65 -0.35 0.20
N ASN A 70 10.96 -0.34 0.01
CA ASN A 70 11.72 -1.52 -0.41
C ASN A 70 12.00 -2.43 0.78
N ILE A 71 11.17 -3.45 0.99
CA ILE A 71 11.26 -4.39 2.10
C ILE A 71 12.53 -5.27 2.02
N PRO A 72 12.90 -5.83 0.85
CA PRO A 72 14.17 -6.58 0.73
C PRO A 72 15.39 -5.76 1.11
N LYS A 73 15.42 -4.47 0.75
CA LYS A 73 16.54 -3.59 1.15
C LYS A 73 16.61 -3.40 2.65
N ILE A 74 15.49 -3.29 3.33
CA ILE A 74 15.46 -3.20 4.80
C ILE A 74 15.93 -4.50 5.42
N PHE A 75 15.58 -5.64 4.84
CA PHE A 75 16.09 -6.93 5.30
C PHE A 75 17.60 -7.05 5.08
N GLU A 76 18.12 -6.63 3.93
CA GLU A 76 19.57 -6.54 3.68
C GLU A 76 20.26 -5.67 4.73
N LEU A 77 19.73 -4.51 5.06
CA LEU A 77 20.26 -3.65 6.12
C LEU A 77 20.22 -4.34 7.49
N THR A 78 19.17 -5.10 7.80
CA THR A 78 19.08 -5.88 9.04
C THR A 78 20.23 -6.90 9.14
N LEU A 79 20.54 -7.61 8.05
CA LEU A 79 21.62 -8.60 8.01
C LEU A 79 23.03 -7.99 8.07
N ASN A 80 23.16 -6.70 7.78
CA ASN A 80 24.43 -5.98 7.73
C ASN A 80 24.52 -4.87 8.80
N ASN A 81 23.89 -5.07 9.96
CA ASN A 81 23.94 -4.13 11.09
C ASN A 81 23.54 -2.68 10.70
N GLY A 82 22.58 -2.54 9.80
CA GLY A 82 22.11 -1.24 9.30
C GLY A 82 22.99 -0.59 8.23
N TYR A 83 24.11 -1.22 7.87
CA TYR A 83 25.05 -0.69 6.87
C TYR A 83 24.63 -1.03 5.44
N ASP A 84 24.57 -0.02 4.59
CA ASP A 84 24.30 -0.18 3.16
C ASP A 84 25.61 -0.34 2.37
N LYS A 85 25.86 -1.55 1.89
CA LYS A 85 27.05 -1.88 1.09
C LYS A 85 27.13 -1.13 -0.22
N MET A 86 25.98 -0.75 -0.79
CA MET A 86 25.93 -0.08 -2.09
C MET A 86 26.34 1.39 -2.00
N SER A 87 25.84 2.10 -1.00
CA SER A 87 26.19 3.52 -0.78
C SER A 87 27.41 3.71 0.14
N GLY A 88 27.82 2.68 0.86
CA GLY A 88 28.88 2.77 1.87
C GLY A 88 28.49 3.55 3.12
N GLN A 89 27.21 3.61 3.44
CA GLN A 89 26.71 4.42 4.55
C GLN A 89 25.95 3.61 5.59
N GLN A 90 25.97 4.07 6.83
CA GLN A 90 25.10 3.60 7.90
C GLN A 90 23.73 4.23 7.72
N LEU A 91 22.75 3.48 7.20
CA LEU A 91 21.41 3.99 6.92
C LEU A 91 20.38 3.53 7.95
N GLY A 92 20.53 2.34 8.50
CA GLY A 92 19.61 1.74 9.44
C GLY A 92 20.14 1.70 10.88
N LEU A 93 19.36 1.06 11.74
CA LEU A 93 19.72 0.81 13.14
C LEU A 93 20.85 -0.23 13.22
N GLU A 94 21.76 -0.06 14.16
CA GLU A 94 22.78 -1.04 14.51
C GLU A 94 22.15 -2.09 15.45
N LEU A 95 21.76 -3.23 14.91
CA LEU A 95 21.05 -4.29 15.62
C LEU A 95 21.82 -5.63 15.67
N GLY A 96 23.01 -5.66 15.10
CA GLY A 96 23.85 -6.86 14.93
C GLY A 96 23.97 -7.28 13.47
N TYR A 97 24.97 -8.11 13.20
CA TYR A 97 25.15 -8.77 11.89
C TYR A 97 24.37 -10.08 11.83
N ALA A 98 24.19 -10.63 10.65
CA ALA A 98 23.48 -11.90 10.44
C ALA A 98 24.04 -13.05 11.30
N THR A 99 25.33 -13.03 11.60
CA THR A 99 26.05 -14.03 12.43
C THR A 99 25.83 -13.87 13.93
N ASP A 100 25.27 -12.74 14.36
CA ASP A 100 25.10 -12.41 15.78
C ASP A 100 23.74 -12.88 16.31
N PHE A 101 22.81 -13.27 15.42
CA PHE A 101 21.49 -13.78 15.79
C PHE A 101 21.55 -15.29 16.03
N GLU A 102 21.22 -15.71 17.24
CA GLU A 102 21.25 -17.13 17.63
C GLU A 102 20.00 -17.88 17.12
N THR A 103 18.85 -17.17 17.01
CA THR A 103 17.57 -17.76 16.60
C THR A 103 16.93 -16.97 15.46
N TYR A 104 15.98 -17.61 14.79
CA TYR A 104 15.13 -16.92 13.80
C TYR A 104 14.33 -15.80 14.45
N GLU A 105 13.86 -16.00 15.65
CA GLU A 105 13.07 -15.04 16.42
C GLU A 105 13.88 -13.77 16.69
N ASP A 106 15.15 -13.87 17.03
CA ASP A 106 16.03 -12.72 17.25
C ASP A 106 16.23 -11.92 15.98
N LEU A 107 16.50 -12.59 14.86
CA LEU A 107 16.57 -11.95 13.54
C LEU A 107 15.25 -11.27 13.16
N PHE A 108 14.13 -11.94 13.41
CA PHE A 108 12.82 -11.39 13.06
C PHE A 108 12.45 -10.16 13.90
N GLU A 109 12.79 -10.16 15.19
CA GLU A 109 12.64 -8.98 16.05
C GLU A 109 13.54 -7.81 15.61
N ALA A 110 14.77 -8.07 15.22
CA ALA A 110 15.66 -7.05 14.65
C ALA A 110 15.07 -6.49 13.34
N PHE A 111 14.57 -7.34 12.46
CA PHE A 111 13.92 -6.93 11.23
C PHE A 111 12.67 -6.08 11.47
N LYS A 112 11.82 -6.44 12.44
CA LYS A 112 10.66 -5.62 12.83
C LYS A 112 11.07 -4.22 13.33
N LYS A 113 12.13 -4.12 14.13
CA LYS A 113 12.67 -2.84 14.59
C LYS A 113 13.18 -2.01 13.42
N GLN A 114 13.89 -2.62 12.49
CA GLN A 114 14.40 -1.96 11.29
C GLN A 114 13.27 -1.44 10.40
N ILE A 115 12.25 -2.27 10.15
CA ILE A 115 11.04 -1.84 9.41
C ILE A 115 10.38 -0.65 10.10
N LYS A 116 10.17 -0.74 11.42
CA LYS A 116 9.53 0.35 12.18
C LYS A 116 10.30 1.66 12.03
N TYR A 117 11.62 1.62 12.14
CA TYR A 117 12.47 2.80 11.99
C TYR A 117 12.26 3.48 10.62
N PHE A 118 12.33 2.72 9.52
CA PHE A 118 12.12 3.27 8.19
C PHE A 118 10.67 3.69 7.92
N LEU A 119 9.69 2.98 8.49
CA LEU A 119 8.28 3.35 8.40
C LEU A 119 8.02 4.69 9.08
N ASP A 120 8.56 4.92 10.27
CA ASP A 120 8.38 6.18 10.99
C ASP A 120 8.91 7.37 10.18
N ILE A 121 10.10 7.24 9.60
CA ILE A 121 10.68 8.26 8.70
C ILE A 121 9.81 8.46 7.46
N LYS A 122 9.40 7.37 6.83
CA LYS A 122 8.59 7.42 5.60
C LYS A 122 7.22 8.06 5.85
N ILE A 123 6.55 7.74 6.95
CA ILE A 123 5.26 8.33 7.32
C ILE A 123 5.39 9.83 7.55
N GLN A 124 6.44 10.28 8.23
CA GLN A 124 6.71 11.71 8.40
C GLN A 124 6.90 12.42 7.07
N GLY A 125 7.74 11.87 6.18
CA GLY A 125 7.96 12.40 4.84
C GLY A 125 6.67 12.39 3.99
N SER A 126 5.88 11.33 4.06
CA SER A 126 4.60 11.23 3.37
C SER A 126 3.60 12.29 3.84
N ASN A 127 3.53 12.56 5.14
CA ASN A 127 2.66 13.60 5.68
C ASN A 127 3.05 15.01 5.18
N VAL A 128 4.34 15.28 5.01
CA VAL A 128 4.82 16.53 4.40
C VAL A 128 4.42 16.62 2.94
N ILE A 129 4.62 15.56 2.16
CA ILE A 129 4.24 15.47 0.75
C ILE A 129 2.73 15.72 0.58
N GLU A 130 1.90 15.09 1.39
CA GLU A 130 0.45 15.27 1.34
C GLU A 130 0.01 16.69 1.68
N LYS A 131 0.66 17.32 2.65
CA LYS A 131 0.40 18.73 2.96
C LYS A 131 0.73 19.63 1.77
N ILE A 132 1.84 19.37 1.07
CA ILE A 132 2.23 20.09 -0.13
C ILE A 132 1.19 19.86 -1.25
N PHE A 133 0.73 18.63 -1.46
CA PHE A 133 -0.30 18.34 -2.45
C PHE A 133 -1.61 19.06 -2.15
N ALA A 134 -2.04 19.04 -0.89
CA ALA A 134 -3.26 19.72 -0.48
C ALA A 134 -3.21 21.24 -0.67
N GLU A 135 -2.04 21.85 -0.49
CA GLU A 135 -1.85 23.30 -0.52
C GLU A 135 -1.54 23.84 -1.90
N TYR A 136 -0.69 23.13 -2.67
CA TYR A 136 -0.11 23.65 -3.92
C TYR A 136 -0.51 22.88 -5.18
N MET A 137 -1.14 21.70 -5.06
CA MET A 137 -1.45 20.84 -6.20
C MET A 137 -2.93 20.43 -6.22
N PRO A 138 -3.87 21.38 -6.35
CA PRO A 138 -5.29 21.04 -6.45
C PRO A 138 -5.58 20.30 -7.75
N VAL A 139 -6.53 19.37 -7.68
CA VAL A 139 -6.96 18.51 -8.80
C VAL A 139 -8.47 18.65 -9.05
N PRO A 140 -8.91 19.79 -9.58
CA PRO A 140 -10.33 20.14 -9.67
C PRO A 140 -11.15 19.16 -10.51
N PHE A 141 -10.61 18.62 -11.60
CA PHE A 141 -11.33 17.63 -12.40
C PHE A 141 -11.57 16.33 -11.64
N LEU A 142 -10.60 15.87 -10.88
CA LEU A 142 -10.76 14.66 -10.05
C LEU A 142 -11.72 14.93 -8.89
N SER A 143 -11.69 16.12 -8.34
CA SER A 143 -12.59 16.57 -7.28
C SER A 143 -14.06 16.60 -7.74
N ILE A 144 -14.33 17.00 -8.99
CA ILE A 144 -15.69 17.03 -9.54
C ILE A 144 -16.30 15.62 -9.67
N ILE A 145 -15.49 14.62 -10.04
CA ILE A 145 -15.95 13.24 -10.26
C ILE A 145 -15.86 12.36 -9.01
N THR A 146 -15.31 12.88 -7.91
CA THR A 146 -15.20 12.16 -6.63
C THR A 146 -16.29 12.64 -5.68
N ASN A 147 -17.06 11.69 -5.16
CA ASN A 147 -18.16 12.02 -4.25
C ASN A 147 -17.66 12.72 -2.99
N ASP A 148 -18.52 13.63 -2.52
CA ASP A 148 -18.37 14.45 -1.33
C ASP A 148 -17.38 15.64 -1.47
N CYS A 149 -16.51 15.68 -2.49
CA CYS A 149 -15.59 16.81 -2.68
C CYS A 149 -16.36 18.14 -2.86
N ILE A 150 -17.36 18.16 -3.74
CA ILE A 150 -18.17 19.36 -4.01
C ILE A 150 -18.97 19.75 -2.78
N SER A 151 -19.69 18.81 -2.16
CA SER A 151 -20.54 19.09 -1.00
C SER A 151 -19.76 19.56 0.22
N ARG A 152 -18.50 19.13 0.35
CA ARG A 152 -17.60 19.56 1.41
C ARG A 152 -16.81 20.83 1.07
N GLY A 153 -16.87 21.29 -0.18
CA GLY A 153 -16.06 22.42 -0.65
C GLY A 153 -14.55 22.18 -0.52
N LYS A 154 -14.10 20.93 -0.70
CA LYS A 154 -12.70 20.52 -0.53
C LYS A 154 -12.19 19.78 -1.74
N ASP A 155 -10.95 20.09 -2.13
CA ASP A 155 -10.25 19.36 -3.16
C ASP A 155 -9.96 17.90 -2.75
N TYR A 156 -9.84 17.02 -3.74
CA TYR A 156 -9.47 15.62 -3.57
C TYR A 156 -8.19 15.46 -2.71
N ASN A 157 -7.13 16.20 -3.04
CA ASN A 157 -5.89 16.22 -2.26
C ASN A 157 -6.04 16.89 -0.90
N GLY A 158 -7.05 17.72 -0.72
CA GLY A 158 -7.40 18.39 0.54
C GLY A 158 -8.35 17.60 1.45
N GLY A 159 -8.57 16.33 1.15
CA GLY A 159 -9.45 15.47 1.96
C GLY A 159 -10.93 15.62 1.66
N GLY A 160 -11.28 16.02 0.42
CA GLY A 160 -12.67 16.22 -0.01
C GLY A 160 -13.44 14.92 -0.20
N ALA A 161 -12.80 13.82 -0.58
CA ALA A 161 -13.46 12.55 -0.80
C ALA A 161 -14.12 11.99 0.47
N ARG A 162 -15.12 11.12 0.31
CA ARG A 162 -15.79 10.43 1.44
C ARG A 162 -14.81 9.67 2.29
N TYR A 163 -13.92 8.90 1.66
CA TYR A 163 -12.83 8.17 2.29
C TYR A 163 -11.50 8.70 1.75
N ASN A 164 -10.54 8.86 2.65
CA ASN A 164 -9.22 9.37 2.30
C ASN A 164 -8.18 8.34 2.72
N THR A 165 -7.83 7.46 1.79
CA THR A 165 -6.88 6.40 2.02
C THR A 165 -5.51 6.79 1.51
N LYS A 166 -4.53 6.65 2.38
CA LYS A 166 -3.14 6.91 2.09
C LYS A 166 -2.43 5.59 1.93
N TYR A 167 -1.74 5.45 0.81
CA TYR A 167 -1.00 4.23 0.50
C TYR A 167 0.49 4.41 0.72
N LEU A 168 1.05 3.48 1.46
CA LEU A 168 2.47 3.23 1.52
C LEU A 168 2.70 1.81 1.01
N GLN A 169 3.16 1.68 -0.21
CA GLN A 169 3.30 0.37 -0.84
C GLN A 169 4.65 -0.24 -0.52
N GLY A 170 4.62 -1.38 0.19
CA GLY A 170 5.75 -2.26 0.34
C GLY A 170 5.97 -3.05 -0.95
N VAL A 171 7.18 -3.04 -1.45
CA VAL A 171 7.59 -3.81 -2.64
C VAL A 171 8.77 -4.69 -2.28
N GLY A 172 8.79 -5.87 -2.89
CA GLY A 172 9.84 -6.84 -2.70
C GLY A 172 9.83 -7.91 -3.78
#